data_02be29b7af927c2018a270e334810fbc
#
_entry.id   02be29b7af927c2018a270e334810fbc
#
_cell.length_a   1.000
_cell.length_b   1.000
_cell.length_c   1.000
_cell.angle_alpha   90.00
_cell.angle_beta   90.00
_cell.angle_gamma   90.00
#
_symmetry.space_group_name_H-M   'P 1'
#
loop_
_entity.id
_entity.type
_entity.pdbx_description
1 polymer ?
#
loop_
_entity_poly.entity_id
_entity_poly.type
_entity_poly.pdbx_seq_one_letter_code
_entity_poly.pdbx_strand_id
1 'polypeptide(L)'
;IRTDDGVLEPDSFAYSGPYIITRQDNETGKVEGYNWERIPLVCFKSSHHEIPLLSKVKCLQDAYNNILSNFANQMEEDIHTTILIIKNYDGEDLGTFRRNLATYGAIKVRSYEGAEGGVDTLEISVNAENYKTLLALLKDAIIENARGYDAKDDRMSGDPNQMNIQSMYSDIDLDANGIEMEFQASMEELLWFINKHLANTGGRSFEGEDVTVIFDRDVLINETEAINNCKNSVGILSDETIVKMHPWVTDPEQELQRIKDEKE
;
A
#
# COMPACT_ATOMS: atom_id res chain seq x y z
N ILE A 1 -33.10 -19.63 -0.31
CA ILE A 1 -32.67 -20.66 -1.27
C ILE A 1 -32.52 -19.96 -2.61
N ARG A 2 -31.47 -20.23 -3.34
CA ARG A 2 -31.25 -19.67 -4.67
C ARG A 2 -31.83 -20.62 -5.70
N THR A 3 -32.66 -20.15 -6.58
CA THR A 3 -33.15 -20.96 -7.73
C THR A 3 -32.01 -21.19 -8.73
N ASP A 4 -32.15 -22.14 -9.65
CA ASP A 4 -31.15 -22.42 -10.72
C ASP A 4 -30.90 -21.17 -11.60
N ASP A 5 -31.83 -20.25 -11.67
CA ASP A 5 -31.73 -18.96 -12.38
C ASP A 5 -30.99 -17.87 -11.52
N GLY A 6 -30.56 -18.20 -10.32
CA GLY A 6 -29.84 -17.27 -9.41
C GLY A 6 -30.77 -16.24 -8.73
N VAL A 7 -32.06 -16.34 -8.86
CA VAL A 7 -33.06 -15.48 -8.21
C VAL A 7 -33.35 -16.03 -6.80
N LEU A 8 -33.46 -15.16 -5.79
CA LEU A 8 -33.86 -15.53 -4.46
C LEU A 8 -35.39 -15.73 -4.44
N GLU A 9 -35.86 -16.91 -4.05
CA GLU A 9 -37.30 -17.13 -3.86
C GLU A 9 -37.82 -16.23 -2.73
N PRO A 10 -38.96 -15.54 -2.92
CA PRO A 10 -39.52 -14.64 -1.90
C PRO A 10 -39.79 -15.35 -0.56
N ASP A 11 -40.16 -16.60 -0.58
CA ASP A 11 -40.44 -17.41 0.62
C ASP A 11 -39.18 -17.90 1.32
N SER A 12 -38.00 -17.79 0.72
CA SER A 12 -36.73 -18.16 1.35
C SER A 12 -36.36 -17.27 2.54
N PHE A 13 -36.94 -16.06 2.64
CA PHE A 13 -36.80 -15.17 3.79
C PHE A 13 -37.73 -15.56 4.98
N ALA A 14 -38.71 -16.40 4.77
CA ALA A 14 -39.63 -16.85 5.82
C ALA A 14 -39.08 -17.99 6.68
N TYR A 15 -38.00 -18.64 6.27
CA TYR A 15 -37.36 -19.74 6.99
C TYR A 15 -36.14 -19.25 7.80
N SER A 16 -36.39 -18.65 8.96
CA SER A 16 -35.39 -18.52 10.00
C SER A 16 -35.55 -19.72 10.95
N GLY A 17 -34.63 -20.68 10.83
CA GLY A 17 -34.54 -21.78 11.78
C GLY A 17 -33.47 -21.50 12.86
N PRO A 18 -33.50 -22.17 14.00
CA PRO A 18 -32.44 -22.08 14.99
C PRO A 18 -31.13 -22.66 14.41
N TYR A 19 -29.98 -22.04 14.74
CA TYR A 19 -28.68 -22.57 14.33
C TYR A 19 -28.26 -23.83 15.13
N ILE A 20 -28.80 -24.02 16.36
CA ILE A 20 -28.70 -25.25 17.15
C ILE A 20 -30.10 -25.75 17.38
N ILE A 21 -30.43 -26.93 16.87
CA ILE A 21 -31.71 -27.59 17.07
C ILE A 21 -31.64 -28.36 18.39
N THR A 22 -32.50 -27.99 19.34
CA THR A 22 -32.62 -28.69 20.61
C THR A 22 -33.76 -29.71 20.63
N ARG A 23 -34.82 -29.45 19.87
CA ARG A 23 -35.99 -30.30 19.75
C ARG A 23 -36.63 -30.16 18.38
N GLN A 24 -37.02 -31.29 17.81
CA GLN A 24 -37.83 -31.33 16.61
C GLN A 24 -39.08 -32.14 16.88
N ASP A 25 -40.23 -31.55 16.62
CA ASP A 25 -41.50 -32.21 16.69
C ASP A 25 -41.76 -32.95 15.39
N ASN A 26 -41.79 -34.27 15.42
CA ASN A 26 -41.94 -35.12 14.25
C ASN A 26 -43.35 -35.08 13.61
N GLU A 27 -44.36 -34.64 14.38
CA GLU A 27 -45.76 -34.57 13.88
C GLU A 27 -46.02 -33.23 13.21
N THR A 28 -45.54 -32.14 13.75
CA THR A 28 -45.82 -30.78 13.26
C THR A 28 -44.67 -30.20 12.43
N GLY A 29 -43.48 -30.84 12.43
CA GLY A 29 -42.27 -30.35 11.79
C GLY A 29 -41.66 -29.11 12.48
N LYS A 30 -42.21 -28.69 13.61
CA LYS A 30 -41.75 -27.51 14.34
C LYS A 30 -40.41 -27.76 15.01
N VAL A 31 -39.49 -26.84 14.81
CA VAL A 31 -38.12 -26.90 15.29
C VAL A 31 -37.93 -25.87 16.42
N GLU A 32 -37.43 -26.32 17.55
CA GLU A 32 -37.05 -25.46 18.68
C GLU A 32 -35.53 -25.50 18.84
N GLY A 33 -34.95 -24.37 19.21
CA GLY A 33 -33.52 -24.27 19.42
C GLY A 33 -33.05 -22.86 19.70
N TYR A 34 -31.74 -22.64 19.64
CA TYR A 34 -31.11 -21.36 19.89
C TYR A 34 -30.87 -20.60 18.60
N ASN A 35 -31.17 -19.31 18.58
CA ASN A 35 -30.88 -18.37 17.52
C ASN A 35 -29.80 -17.37 17.96
N TRP A 36 -29.10 -16.84 16.98
CA TRP A 36 -28.22 -15.69 17.22
C TRP A 36 -29.06 -14.45 17.58
N GLU A 37 -28.64 -13.71 18.61
CA GLU A 37 -29.27 -12.44 19.00
C GLU A 37 -28.89 -11.29 18.04
N ARG A 38 -27.81 -11.49 17.29
CA ARG A 38 -27.28 -10.57 16.27
C ARG A 38 -27.03 -11.32 14.99
N ILE A 39 -26.88 -10.60 13.89
CA ILE A 39 -26.45 -11.19 12.62
C ILE A 39 -25.02 -11.71 12.79
N PRO A 40 -24.74 -13.02 12.58
CA PRO A 40 -23.45 -13.63 12.80
C PRO A 40 -22.47 -13.28 11.68
N LEU A 41 -22.15 -12.00 11.54
CA LEU A 41 -21.27 -11.47 10.54
C LEU A 41 -20.43 -10.38 11.16
N VAL A 42 -19.13 -10.63 11.30
CA VAL A 42 -18.17 -9.69 11.88
C VAL A 42 -17.39 -9.04 10.75
N CYS A 43 -17.38 -7.72 10.71
CA CYS A 43 -16.64 -6.95 9.75
C CYS A 43 -15.30 -6.48 10.35
N PHE A 44 -14.18 -7.01 9.84
CA PHE A 44 -12.85 -6.52 10.17
C PHE A 44 -12.53 -5.31 9.28
N LYS A 45 -12.50 -4.15 9.89
CA LYS A 45 -12.32 -2.87 9.20
C LYS A 45 -10.86 -2.44 9.22
N SER A 46 -10.41 -1.82 8.14
CA SER A 46 -9.08 -1.17 8.10
C SER A 46 -9.10 0.27 8.62
N SER A 47 -10.30 0.87 8.74
CA SER A 47 -10.47 2.22 9.29
C SER A 47 -11.90 2.42 9.74
N HIS A 48 -12.10 3.36 10.68
CA HIS A 48 -13.43 3.72 11.17
C HIS A 48 -14.39 4.19 10.06
N HIS A 49 -13.85 4.87 9.07
CA HIS A 49 -14.63 5.39 7.94
C HIS A 49 -14.87 4.37 6.81
N GLU A 50 -14.37 3.15 6.92
CA GLU A 50 -14.48 2.09 5.90
C GLU A 50 -13.92 2.50 4.52
N ILE A 51 -12.97 3.44 4.50
CA ILE A 51 -12.33 3.94 3.29
C ILE A 51 -11.00 3.19 3.10
N PRO A 52 -10.77 2.58 1.91
CA PRO A 52 -9.51 1.89 1.64
C PRO A 52 -8.35 2.89 1.55
N LEU A 53 -7.16 2.48 2.00
CA LEU A 53 -5.95 3.31 1.96
C LEU A 53 -5.64 3.84 0.55
N LEU A 54 -5.91 3.04 -0.47
CA LEU A 54 -5.70 3.40 -1.88
C LEU A 54 -6.50 4.65 -2.30
N SER A 55 -7.65 4.92 -1.69
CA SER A 55 -8.49 6.07 -2.07
C SER A 55 -7.78 7.41 -1.90
N LYS A 56 -6.83 7.50 -0.96
CA LYS A 56 -6.05 8.73 -0.69
C LYS A 56 -5.11 9.10 -1.85
N VAL A 57 -4.63 8.11 -2.60
CA VAL A 57 -3.57 8.28 -3.59
C VAL A 57 -3.95 7.87 -5.00
N LYS A 58 -5.13 7.28 -5.19
CA LYS A 58 -5.55 6.76 -6.50
C LYS A 58 -5.43 7.77 -7.62
N CYS A 59 -5.95 9.00 -7.43
CA CYS A 59 -5.91 10.04 -8.46
C CYS A 59 -4.46 10.47 -8.80
N LEU A 60 -3.58 10.51 -7.80
CA LEU A 60 -2.16 10.84 -8.00
C LEU A 60 -1.44 9.72 -8.75
N GLN A 61 -1.72 8.46 -8.41
CA GLN A 61 -1.17 7.30 -9.10
C GLN A 61 -1.64 7.21 -10.54
N ASP A 62 -2.92 7.48 -10.81
CA ASP A 62 -3.47 7.52 -12.16
C ASP A 62 -2.81 8.64 -12.98
N ALA A 63 -2.61 9.83 -12.38
CA ALA A 63 -1.91 10.94 -13.03
C ALA A 63 -0.44 10.57 -13.34
N TYR A 64 0.27 9.98 -12.38
CA TYR A 64 1.64 9.51 -12.56
C TYR A 64 1.77 8.54 -13.73
N ASN A 65 0.89 7.52 -13.77
CA ASN A 65 0.88 6.51 -14.82
C ASN A 65 0.58 7.12 -16.19
N ASN A 66 -0.39 8.04 -16.26
CA ASN A 66 -0.75 8.71 -17.52
C ASN A 66 0.41 9.57 -18.05
N ILE A 67 1.06 10.34 -17.18
CA ILE A 67 2.19 11.19 -17.56
C ILE A 67 3.36 10.35 -18.03
N LEU A 68 3.68 9.26 -17.30
CA LEU A 68 4.76 8.36 -17.67
C LEU A 68 4.50 7.66 -19.02
N SER A 69 3.26 7.21 -19.25
CA SER A 69 2.86 6.59 -20.51
C SER A 69 2.93 7.57 -21.66
N ASN A 70 2.42 8.80 -21.47
CA ASN A 70 2.49 9.84 -22.51
C ASN A 70 3.94 10.23 -22.83
N PHE A 71 4.79 10.31 -21.81
CA PHE A 71 6.21 10.58 -22.01
C PHE A 71 6.90 9.47 -22.80
N ALA A 72 6.62 8.20 -22.47
CA ALA A 72 7.16 7.07 -23.22
C ALA A 72 6.72 7.09 -24.69
N ASN A 73 5.43 7.35 -24.95
CA ASN A 73 4.90 7.46 -26.31
C ASN A 73 5.55 8.62 -27.08
N GLN A 74 5.71 9.78 -26.43
CA GLN A 74 6.37 10.93 -27.08
C GLN A 74 7.83 10.65 -27.37
N MET A 75 8.55 9.95 -26.49
CA MET A 75 9.94 9.55 -26.76
C MET A 75 10.06 8.57 -27.93
N GLU A 76 9.10 7.68 -28.11
CA GLU A 76 9.04 6.81 -29.29
C GLU A 76 8.72 7.60 -30.57
N GLU A 77 7.83 8.57 -30.51
CA GLU A 77 7.46 9.44 -31.62
C GLU A 77 8.63 10.35 -32.03
N ASP A 78 9.37 10.93 -31.07
CA ASP A 78 10.52 11.82 -31.33
C ASP A 78 11.62 11.14 -32.15
N ILE A 79 11.83 9.84 -31.96
CA ILE A 79 12.81 9.08 -32.77
C ILE A 79 12.38 9.02 -34.25
N HIS A 80 11.11 9.20 -34.55
CA HIS A 80 10.53 9.06 -35.88
C HIS A 80 10.02 10.35 -36.49
N THR A 81 9.98 11.47 -35.77
CA THR A 81 9.31 12.70 -36.24
C THR A 81 10.24 13.89 -36.40
N THR A 82 11.25 13.72 -37.21
CA THR A 82 11.90 14.90 -37.82
C THR A 82 10.96 15.46 -38.87
N ILE A 83 10.31 16.59 -38.59
CA ILE A 83 9.52 17.30 -39.61
C ILE A 83 10.48 18.02 -40.54
N LEU A 84 10.49 17.58 -41.78
CA LEU A 84 11.27 18.24 -42.82
C LEU A 84 10.47 19.43 -43.40
N ILE A 85 10.97 20.63 -43.22
CA ILE A 85 10.41 21.83 -43.83
C ILE A 85 11.12 22.03 -45.19
N ILE A 86 10.39 21.81 -46.27
CA ILE A 86 10.92 21.90 -47.63
C ILE A 86 10.56 23.27 -48.20
N LYS A 87 11.57 24.04 -48.57
CA LYS A 87 11.43 25.34 -49.22
C LYS A 87 11.76 25.21 -50.70
N ASN A 88 10.85 25.64 -51.59
CA ASN A 88 11.06 25.70 -53.04
C ASN A 88 11.52 24.36 -53.65
N TYR A 89 10.84 23.27 -53.35
CA TYR A 89 11.13 21.94 -53.90
C TYR A 89 10.87 21.91 -55.41
N ASP A 90 11.81 21.37 -56.20
CA ASP A 90 11.72 21.22 -57.62
C ASP A 90 11.21 19.83 -58.04
N GLY A 91 10.11 19.39 -57.47
CA GLY A 91 9.47 18.12 -57.73
C GLY A 91 7.96 18.20 -57.73
N GLU A 92 7.29 17.15 -58.26
CA GLU A 92 5.85 17.17 -58.45
C GLU A 92 5.08 16.81 -57.16
N ASP A 93 5.64 15.94 -56.28
CA ASP A 93 4.98 15.50 -55.07
C ASP A 93 5.97 15.10 -53.95
N LEU A 94 5.44 15.00 -52.71
CA LEU A 94 6.21 14.62 -51.53
C LEU A 94 6.63 13.13 -51.53
N GLY A 95 5.93 12.27 -52.26
CA GLY A 95 6.27 10.85 -52.40
C GLY A 95 7.55 10.70 -53.23
N THR A 96 7.69 11.49 -54.29
CA THR A 96 8.91 11.56 -55.11
C THR A 96 10.06 12.14 -54.30
N PHE A 97 9.83 13.16 -53.48
CA PHE A 97 10.82 13.70 -52.54
C PHE A 97 11.36 12.60 -51.61
N ARG A 98 10.49 11.86 -50.91
CA ARG A 98 10.89 10.76 -50.00
C ARG A 98 11.65 9.67 -50.70
N ARG A 99 11.24 9.31 -51.90
CA ARG A 99 11.91 8.28 -52.72
C ARG A 99 13.31 8.73 -53.14
N ASN A 100 13.42 9.96 -53.59
CA ASN A 100 14.73 10.52 -54.02
C ASN A 100 15.70 10.64 -52.84
N LEU A 101 15.19 11.08 -51.67
CA LEU A 101 16.00 11.15 -50.47
C LEU A 101 16.48 9.74 -50.03
N ALA A 102 15.57 8.73 -50.05
CA ALA A 102 15.92 7.36 -49.68
C ALA A 102 16.87 6.69 -50.68
N THR A 103 16.71 6.96 -51.96
CA THR A 103 17.49 6.28 -53.03
C THR A 103 18.83 6.95 -53.31
N TYR A 104 18.86 8.28 -53.30
CA TYR A 104 20.03 9.05 -53.72
C TYR A 104 20.71 9.79 -52.57
N GLY A 105 20.09 9.87 -51.40
CA GLY A 105 20.58 10.67 -50.27
C GLY A 105 20.62 12.19 -50.56
N ALA A 106 20.01 12.63 -51.66
CA ALA A 106 20.02 14.01 -52.11
C ALA A 106 18.67 14.43 -52.70
N ILE A 107 18.38 15.72 -52.60
CA ILE A 107 17.18 16.34 -53.16
C ILE A 107 17.57 17.60 -53.94
N LYS A 108 16.77 17.93 -54.93
CA LYS A 108 16.95 19.13 -55.75
C LYS A 108 15.97 20.19 -55.28
N VAL A 109 16.48 21.37 -54.95
CA VAL A 109 15.71 22.57 -54.59
C VAL A 109 15.99 23.68 -55.59
N ARG A 110 15.02 24.56 -55.82
CA ARG A 110 15.19 25.75 -56.64
C ARG A 110 15.50 26.95 -55.77
N SER A 111 16.43 27.74 -56.17
CA SER A 111 16.68 29.05 -55.56
C SER A 111 16.48 30.14 -56.63
N TYR A 112 15.72 31.17 -56.27
CA TYR A 112 15.47 32.35 -57.09
C TYR A 112 15.99 33.61 -56.37
N GLU A 113 16.24 34.71 -57.07
CA GLU A 113 16.58 35.99 -56.44
C GLU A 113 15.45 36.39 -55.42
N GLY A 114 15.79 36.43 -54.15
CA GLY A 114 14.86 36.75 -53.06
C GLY A 114 14.17 35.58 -52.40
N ALA A 115 14.36 34.32 -52.87
CA ALA A 115 13.79 33.12 -52.23
C ALA A 115 14.74 31.92 -52.33
N GLU A 116 15.47 31.66 -51.28
CA GLU A 116 16.38 30.52 -51.24
C GLU A 116 15.61 29.21 -51.04
N GLY A 117 15.97 28.18 -51.82
CA GLY A 117 15.47 26.81 -51.62
C GLY A 117 16.32 26.10 -50.58
N GLY A 118 15.69 25.27 -49.77
CA GLY A 118 16.41 24.54 -48.76
C GLY A 118 15.52 23.49 -48.08
N VAL A 119 16.13 22.71 -47.22
CA VAL A 119 15.44 21.79 -46.31
C VAL A 119 15.90 22.11 -44.90
N ASP A 120 14.96 22.50 -44.10
CA ASP A 120 15.17 22.68 -42.68
C ASP A 120 14.56 21.49 -41.92
N THR A 121 15.09 21.19 -40.77
CA THR A 121 14.53 20.20 -39.87
C THR A 121 13.92 20.91 -38.68
N LEU A 122 12.66 20.61 -38.38
CA LEU A 122 12.04 20.99 -37.11
C LEU A 122 12.11 19.78 -36.18
N GLU A 123 12.98 19.87 -35.21
CA GLU A 123 13.03 18.88 -34.11
C GLU A 123 12.10 19.35 -32.98
N ILE A 124 11.09 18.56 -32.71
CA ILE A 124 10.24 18.78 -31.54
C ILE A 124 10.89 18.03 -30.39
N SER A 125 11.71 18.72 -29.61
CA SER A 125 12.32 18.11 -28.42
C SER A 125 11.33 18.04 -27.27
N VAL A 126 11.14 16.86 -26.73
CA VAL A 126 10.41 16.66 -25.46
C VAL A 126 11.25 17.24 -24.32
N ASN A 127 10.65 18.09 -23.50
CA ASN A 127 11.34 18.62 -22.33
C ASN A 127 11.40 17.56 -21.21
N ALA A 128 12.35 16.64 -21.33
CA ALA A 128 12.54 15.52 -20.41
C ALA A 128 12.77 15.96 -18.96
N GLU A 129 13.36 17.15 -18.73
CA GLU A 129 13.60 17.68 -17.39
C GLU A 129 12.30 18.09 -16.68
N ASN A 130 11.36 18.68 -17.42
CA ASN A 130 10.03 18.99 -16.86
C ASN A 130 9.26 17.72 -16.48
N TYR A 131 9.31 16.67 -17.32
CA TYR A 131 8.69 15.39 -16.99
C TYR A 131 9.33 14.75 -15.77
N LYS A 132 10.64 14.73 -15.68
CA LYS A 132 11.39 14.21 -14.53
C LYS A 132 11.00 14.94 -13.23
N THR A 133 10.96 16.28 -13.27
CA THR A 133 10.58 17.08 -12.11
C THR A 133 9.12 16.81 -11.69
N LEU A 134 8.20 16.74 -12.66
CA LEU A 134 6.79 16.48 -12.38
C LEU A 134 6.58 15.07 -11.81
N LEU A 135 7.24 14.06 -12.37
CA LEU A 135 7.16 12.68 -11.85
C LEU A 135 7.75 12.56 -10.45
N ALA A 136 8.83 13.29 -10.14
CA ALA A 136 9.38 13.34 -8.79
C ALA A 136 8.39 13.96 -7.81
N LEU A 137 7.80 15.11 -8.13
CA LEU A 137 6.77 15.73 -7.30
C LEU A 137 5.54 14.84 -7.06
N LEU A 138 5.08 14.13 -8.12
CA LEU A 138 3.96 13.20 -7.97
C LEU A 138 4.33 11.98 -7.11
N LYS A 139 5.56 11.46 -7.25
CA LYS A 139 6.05 10.38 -6.40
C LYS A 139 6.02 10.80 -4.92
N ASP A 140 6.58 11.98 -4.62
CA ASP A 140 6.63 12.50 -3.27
C ASP A 140 5.22 12.72 -2.71
N ALA A 141 4.32 13.31 -3.51
CA ALA A 141 2.93 13.51 -3.13
C ALA A 141 2.17 12.18 -2.90
N ILE A 142 2.46 11.12 -3.65
CA ILE A 142 1.89 9.78 -3.43
C ILE A 142 2.33 9.25 -2.07
N ILE A 143 3.63 9.32 -1.76
CA ILE A 143 4.19 8.82 -0.50
C ILE A 143 3.62 9.60 0.69
N GLU A 144 3.60 10.92 0.63
CA GLU A 144 3.07 11.78 1.69
C GLU A 144 1.57 11.55 1.94
N ASN A 145 0.76 11.51 0.87
CA ASN A 145 -0.69 11.30 1.02
C ASN A 145 -1.05 9.87 1.42
N ALA A 146 -0.21 8.88 1.07
CA ALA A 146 -0.33 7.51 1.56
C ALA A 146 0.10 7.36 3.03
N ARG A 147 0.72 8.40 3.63
CA ARG A 147 1.38 8.34 4.94
C ARG A 147 2.45 7.25 5.01
N GLY A 148 3.11 7.02 3.88
CA GLY A 148 4.24 6.10 3.77
C GLY A 148 5.57 6.80 4.01
N TYR A 149 6.66 6.05 3.89
CA TYR A 149 8.00 6.62 3.80
C TYR A 149 8.71 6.08 2.55
N ASP A 150 9.64 6.87 2.01
CA ASP A 150 10.53 6.40 0.95
C ASP A 150 11.80 5.80 1.58
N ALA A 151 11.98 4.49 1.43
CA ALA A 151 13.19 3.81 1.92
C ALA A 151 14.49 4.29 1.22
N LYS A 152 14.36 5.06 0.12
CA LYS A 152 15.48 5.67 -0.61
C LYS A 152 15.63 7.15 -0.31
N ASP A 153 14.91 7.69 0.67
CA ASP A 153 15.06 9.08 1.11
C ASP A 153 16.47 9.29 1.65
N ASP A 154 17.08 10.42 1.28
CA ASP A 154 18.42 10.78 1.72
C ASP A 154 18.57 10.87 3.25
N ARG A 155 17.46 11.12 3.96
CA ARG A 155 17.39 11.11 5.43
C ARG A 155 17.70 9.74 6.05
N MET A 156 17.53 8.65 5.27
CA MET A 156 17.89 7.28 5.67
C MET A 156 19.27 6.87 5.20
N SER A 157 19.96 7.71 4.42
CA SER A 157 21.32 7.42 3.98
C SER A 157 22.31 7.65 5.11
N GLY A 158 23.17 6.67 5.36
CA GLY A 158 24.17 6.72 6.44
C GLY A 158 23.68 6.05 7.72
N ASP A 159 23.87 6.72 8.86
CA ASP A 159 23.46 6.24 10.19
C ASP A 159 22.43 7.22 10.79
N PRO A 160 21.14 7.08 10.40
CA PRO A 160 20.09 7.99 10.86
C PRO A 160 19.89 7.83 12.37
N ASN A 161 19.76 8.95 13.09
CA ASN A 161 19.48 8.90 14.51
C ASN A 161 18.05 8.40 14.77
N GLN A 162 17.80 7.87 15.98
CA GLN A 162 16.52 7.29 16.35
C GLN A 162 15.35 8.26 16.21
N MET A 163 15.56 9.56 16.45
CA MET A 163 14.50 10.58 16.29
C MET A 163 14.07 10.76 14.82
N ASN A 164 15.01 10.69 13.88
CA ASN A 164 14.69 10.76 12.47
C ASN A 164 13.89 9.53 12.04
N ILE A 165 14.29 8.34 12.49
CA ILE A 165 13.55 7.10 12.24
C ILE A 165 12.13 7.21 12.79
N GLN A 166 11.96 7.61 14.05
CA GLN A 166 10.63 7.77 14.66
C GLN A 166 9.78 8.81 13.95
N SER A 167 10.36 9.93 13.52
CA SER A 167 9.64 10.95 12.76
C SER A 167 9.14 10.42 11.42
N MET A 168 9.92 9.61 10.73
CA MET A 168 9.52 9.01 9.45
C MET A 168 8.41 7.97 9.59
N TYR A 169 8.42 7.22 10.69
CA TYR A 169 7.41 6.19 10.97
C TYR A 169 6.15 6.74 11.65
N SER A 170 6.14 7.99 12.13
CA SER A 170 5.03 8.54 12.93
C SER A 170 3.67 8.47 12.24
N ASP A 171 3.60 8.76 10.95
CA ASP A 171 2.36 8.72 10.19
C ASP A 171 1.88 7.29 9.93
N ILE A 172 2.82 6.37 9.70
CA ILE A 172 2.54 4.93 9.57
C ILE A 172 2.00 4.39 10.89
N ASP A 173 2.61 4.76 12.02
CA ASP A 173 2.18 4.35 13.34
C ASP A 173 0.77 4.85 13.67
N LEU A 174 0.42 6.06 13.26
CA LEU A 174 -0.94 6.59 13.44
C LEU A 174 -1.98 5.76 12.66
N ASP A 175 -1.70 5.42 11.40
CA ASP A 175 -2.60 4.59 10.60
C ASP A 175 -2.64 3.16 11.14
N ALA A 176 -1.51 2.59 11.58
CA ALA A 176 -1.44 1.27 12.21
C ALA A 176 -2.23 1.22 13.52
N ASN A 177 -2.11 2.22 14.40
CA ASN A 177 -2.93 2.33 15.62
C ASN A 177 -4.42 2.32 15.29
N GLY A 178 -4.83 3.06 14.24
CA GLY A 178 -6.23 3.06 13.81
C GLY A 178 -6.71 1.68 13.35
N ILE A 179 -5.91 0.95 12.60
CA ILE A 179 -6.22 -0.42 12.15
C ILE A 179 -6.31 -1.39 13.34
N GLU A 180 -5.37 -1.29 14.29
CA GLU A 180 -5.36 -2.14 15.48
C GLU A 180 -6.59 -1.94 16.36
N MET A 181 -7.01 -0.69 16.55
CA MET A 181 -8.24 -0.37 17.31
C MET A 181 -9.48 -0.99 16.67
N GLU A 182 -9.64 -0.84 15.35
CA GLU A 182 -10.78 -1.43 14.62
C GLU A 182 -10.71 -2.96 14.61
N PHE A 183 -9.51 -3.53 14.51
CA PHE A 183 -9.32 -4.98 14.60
C PHE A 183 -9.69 -5.52 15.99
N GLN A 184 -9.24 -4.85 17.07
CA GLN A 184 -9.57 -5.23 18.43
C GLN A 184 -11.08 -5.21 18.66
N ALA A 185 -11.78 -4.16 18.21
CA ALA A 185 -13.23 -4.07 18.30
C ALA A 185 -13.94 -5.21 17.55
N SER A 186 -13.44 -5.55 16.35
CA SER A 186 -13.98 -6.66 15.56
C SER A 186 -13.71 -8.02 16.21
N MET A 187 -12.56 -8.17 16.87
CA MET A 187 -12.21 -9.38 17.62
C MET A 187 -13.12 -9.55 18.86
N GLU A 188 -13.42 -8.48 19.57
CA GLU A 188 -14.38 -8.51 20.70
C GLU A 188 -15.77 -8.97 20.25
N GLU A 189 -16.23 -8.49 19.09
CA GLU A 189 -17.50 -8.94 18.51
C GLU A 189 -17.46 -10.43 18.13
N LEU A 190 -16.36 -10.90 17.53
CA LEU A 190 -16.15 -12.32 17.22
C LEU A 190 -16.17 -13.19 18.49
N LEU A 191 -15.46 -12.75 19.53
CA LEU A 191 -15.42 -13.44 20.82
C LEU A 191 -16.80 -13.50 21.48
N TRP A 192 -17.63 -12.45 21.31
CA TRP A 192 -19.01 -12.49 21.77
C TRP A 192 -19.80 -13.64 21.10
N PHE A 193 -19.67 -13.82 19.79
CA PHE A 193 -20.33 -14.94 19.10
C PHE A 193 -19.80 -16.30 19.54
N ILE A 194 -18.49 -16.43 19.76
CA ILE A 194 -17.87 -17.66 20.26
C ILE A 194 -18.41 -18.00 21.65
N ASN A 195 -18.43 -17.03 22.57
CA ASN A 195 -18.95 -17.22 23.94
C ASN A 195 -20.42 -17.58 23.91
N LYS A 196 -21.24 -16.94 23.08
CA LYS A 196 -22.65 -17.27 22.92
C LYS A 196 -22.85 -18.69 22.40
N HIS A 197 -22.05 -19.12 21.45
CA HIS A 197 -22.08 -20.50 20.96
C HIS A 197 -21.70 -21.49 22.06
N LEU A 198 -20.61 -21.25 22.78
CA LEU A 198 -20.19 -22.12 23.88
C LEU A 198 -21.26 -22.23 24.97
N ALA A 199 -21.88 -21.12 25.38
CA ALA A 199 -22.97 -21.11 26.36
C ALA A 199 -24.16 -21.93 25.87
N ASN A 200 -24.56 -21.81 24.61
CA ASN A 200 -25.68 -22.54 24.03
C ASN A 200 -25.42 -24.04 23.85
N THR A 201 -24.15 -24.44 23.71
CA THR A 201 -23.75 -25.85 23.55
C THR A 201 -23.36 -26.51 24.89
N GLY A 202 -23.46 -25.80 26.00
CA GLY A 202 -23.10 -26.32 27.34
C GLY A 202 -21.58 -26.33 27.59
N GLY A 203 -20.82 -25.58 26.82
CA GLY A 203 -19.37 -25.35 27.00
C GLY A 203 -19.08 -24.39 28.16
N ARG A 204 -17.80 -24.22 28.49
CA ARG A 204 -17.35 -23.24 29.48
C ARG A 204 -17.57 -21.84 28.93
N SER A 205 -18.18 -20.96 29.72
CA SER A 205 -18.27 -19.53 29.42
C SER A 205 -16.95 -18.83 29.76
N PHE A 206 -16.50 -17.95 28.85
CA PHE A 206 -15.38 -17.05 29.05
C PHE A 206 -15.88 -15.58 29.12
N GLU A 207 -17.15 -15.39 29.42
CA GLU A 207 -17.73 -14.05 29.64
C GLU A 207 -17.01 -13.38 30.81
N GLY A 208 -16.41 -12.21 30.56
CA GLY A 208 -15.64 -11.46 31.57
C GLY A 208 -14.13 -11.72 31.54
N GLU A 209 -13.63 -12.57 30.67
CA GLU A 209 -12.19 -12.65 30.39
C GLU A 209 -11.81 -11.61 29.30
N ASP A 210 -10.82 -10.76 29.60
CA ASP A 210 -10.30 -9.79 28.64
C ASP A 210 -9.29 -10.47 27.70
N VAL A 211 -9.51 -10.32 26.41
CA VAL A 211 -8.60 -10.80 25.37
C VAL A 211 -8.03 -9.61 24.61
N THR A 212 -6.74 -9.42 24.73
CA THR A 212 -6.02 -8.38 23.99
C THR A 212 -5.22 -8.99 22.86
N VAL A 213 -5.40 -8.49 21.65
CA VAL A 213 -4.57 -8.87 20.50
C VAL A 213 -3.32 -7.96 20.50
N ILE A 214 -2.15 -8.59 20.56
CA ILE A 214 -0.89 -7.88 20.52
C ILE A 214 -0.36 -7.94 19.10
N PHE A 215 -0.12 -6.77 18.51
CA PHE A 215 0.51 -6.64 17.19
C PHE A 215 1.99 -6.41 17.38
N ASP A 216 2.80 -7.28 16.80
CA ASP A 216 4.25 -7.11 16.76
C ASP A 216 4.61 -6.22 15.56
N ARG A 217 5.20 -5.06 15.83
CA ARG A 217 5.61 -4.10 14.81
C ARG A 217 7.12 -4.05 14.73
N ASP A 218 7.64 -4.44 13.58
CA ASP A 218 9.05 -4.24 13.27
C ASP A 218 9.30 -2.75 12.99
N VAL A 219 9.84 -2.04 13.97
CA VAL A 219 10.32 -0.66 13.82
C VAL A 219 11.84 -0.71 13.66
N LEU A 220 12.36 -0.03 12.64
CA LEU A 220 13.79 0.14 12.49
C LEU A 220 14.37 0.82 13.75
N ILE A 221 15.41 0.22 14.31
CA ILE A 221 16.11 0.74 15.47
C ILE A 221 17.54 1.06 15.04
N ASN A 222 18.05 2.21 15.46
CA ASN A 222 19.48 2.47 15.40
C ASN A 222 20.18 1.65 16.48
N GLU A 223 20.64 0.45 16.12
CA GLU A 223 21.28 -0.48 17.04
C GLU A 223 22.51 0.15 17.73
N THR A 224 23.30 0.92 16.99
CA THR A 224 24.50 1.59 17.52
C THR A 224 24.12 2.57 18.62
N GLU A 225 23.10 3.38 18.40
CA GLU A 225 22.61 4.34 19.40
C GLU A 225 21.99 3.62 20.60
N ALA A 226 21.19 2.58 20.38
CA ALA A 226 20.58 1.78 21.43
C ALA A 226 21.64 1.11 22.33
N ILE A 227 22.66 0.50 21.73
CA ILE A 227 23.79 -0.12 22.47
C ILE A 227 24.56 0.92 23.28
N ASN A 228 24.83 2.10 22.69
CA ASN A 228 25.50 3.19 23.40
C ASN A 228 24.66 3.71 24.59
N ASN A 229 23.35 3.82 24.41
CA ASN A 229 22.42 4.21 25.48
C ASN A 229 22.40 3.17 26.60
N CYS A 230 22.36 1.88 26.28
CA CYS A 230 22.49 0.80 27.27
C CYS A 230 23.80 0.90 28.03
N LYS A 231 24.93 1.06 27.33
CA LYS A 231 26.25 1.22 27.93
C LYS A 231 26.35 2.43 28.86
N ASN A 232 25.81 3.58 28.46
CA ASN A 232 25.80 4.81 29.23
C ASN A 232 24.88 4.75 30.46
N SER A 233 23.93 3.81 30.46
CA SER A 233 22.96 3.60 31.55
C SER A 233 23.47 2.66 32.64
N VAL A 234 24.63 2.02 32.45
CA VAL A 234 25.24 1.15 33.44
C VAL A 234 25.57 1.93 34.73
N GLY A 235 25.08 1.43 35.86
CA GLY A 235 25.22 2.09 37.15
C GLY A 235 24.16 3.17 37.47
N ILE A 236 23.28 3.49 36.50
CA ILE A 236 22.14 4.40 36.69
C ILE A 236 20.83 3.60 36.77
N LEU A 237 20.69 2.61 35.91
CA LEU A 237 19.55 1.70 35.88
C LEU A 237 19.95 0.30 36.36
N SER A 238 18.92 -0.51 36.69
CA SER A 238 19.15 -1.92 37.03
C SER A 238 19.65 -2.71 35.82
N ASP A 239 20.48 -3.75 36.06
CA ASP A 239 20.93 -4.66 35.00
C ASP A 239 19.76 -5.29 34.23
N GLU A 240 18.68 -5.59 34.93
CA GLU A 240 17.45 -6.13 34.33
C GLU A 240 16.84 -5.19 33.27
N THR A 241 16.75 -3.89 33.60
CA THR A 241 16.22 -2.89 32.66
C THR A 241 17.14 -2.72 31.46
N ILE A 242 18.44 -2.72 31.67
CA ILE A 242 19.43 -2.56 30.60
C ILE A 242 19.40 -3.76 29.66
N VAL A 243 19.35 -4.98 30.21
CA VAL A 243 19.26 -6.22 29.42
C VAL A 243 17.97 -6.26 28.63
N LYS A 244 16.84 -5.87 29.22
CA LYS A 244 15.53 -5.82 28.54
C LYS A 244 15.50 -4.83 27.35
N MET A 245 16.27 -3.73 27.45
CA MET A 245 16.31 -2.69 26.42
C MET A 245 17.43 -2.92 25.38
N HIS A 246 18.23 -3.96 25.55
CA HIS A 246 19.34 -4.22 24.64
C HIS A 246 18.84 -4.86 23.34
N PRO A 247 19.16 -4.32 22.14
CA PRO A 247 18.57 -4.76 20.87
C PRO A 247 18.87 -6.22 20.50
N TRP A 248 19.90 -6.82 21.05
CA TRP A 248 20.28 -8.20 20.76
C TRP A 248 19.66 -9.23 21.71
N VAL A 249 18.94 -8.78 22.73
CA VAL A 249 18.34 -9.67 23.73
C VAL A 249 16.88 -9.94 23.37
N THR A 250 16.60 -11.18 22.98
CA THR A 250 15.24 -11.66 22.68
C THR A 250 14.52 -12.17 23.92
N ASP A 251 15.24 -12.77 24.85
CA ASP A 251 14.71 -13.28 26.13
C ASP A 251 15.53 -12.71 27.29
N PRO A 252 15.03 -11.63 27.94
CA PRO A 252 15.72 -10.98 29.04
C PRO A 252 15.92 -11.86 30.27
N GLU A 253 14.96 -12.76 30.55
CA GLU A 253 15.06 -13.64 31.73
C GLU A 253 16.16 -14.68 31.55
N GLN A 254 16.23 -15.28 30.37
CA GLN A 254 17.29 -16.25 30.04
C GLN A 254 18.67 -15.59 30.05
N GLU A 255 18.77 -14.36 29.54
CA GLU A 255 20.03 -13.64 29.49
C GLU A 255 20.51 -13.23 30.90
N LEU A 256 19.61 -12.79 31.76
CA LEU A 256 19.94 -12.50 33.15
C LEU A 256 20.37 -13.75 33.91
N GLN A 257 19.80 -14.91 33.61
CA GLN A 257 20.25 -16.17 34.22
C GLN A 257 21.68 -16.53 33.75
N ARG A 258 21.98 -16.41 32.46
CA ARG A 258 23.34 -16.61 31.91
C ARG A 258 24.36 -15.69 32.57
N ILE A 259 24.01 -14.40 32.71
CA ILE A 259 24.90 -13.43 33.39
C ILE A 259 25.17 -13.83 34.85
N LYS A 260 24.19 -14.42 35.55
CA LYS A 260 24.40 -14.92 36.93
C LYS A 260 25.29 -16.15 36.95
N ASP A 261 25.05 -17.09 36.07
CA ASP A 261 25.82 -18.34 35.97
C ASP A 261 27.30 -18.08 35.58
N GLU A 262 27.56 -17.01 34.82
CA GLU A 262 28.93 -16.59 34.47
C GLU A 262 29.69 -15.87 35.61
N LYS A 263 28.96 -15.33 36.59
CA LYS A 263 29.52 -14.63 37.74
C LYS A 263 29.80 -15.54 38.95
N GLU A 264 29.29 -16.78 38.92
CA GLU A 264 29.56 -17.84 39.90
C GLU A 264 30.77 -18.69 39.49
#